data_dbff7b0705dc13a76f028232c63cd7c7
#
_entry.id   dbff7b0705dc13a76f028232c63cd7c7
#
_cell.length_a   1.000
_cell.length_b   1.000
_cell.length_c   1.000
_cell.angle_alpha   90.00
_cell.angle_beta   90.00
_cell.angle_gamma   90.00
#
_symmetry.space_group_name_H-M   'P 1'
#
loop_
_entity.id
_entity.type
_entity.pdbx_description
1 polymer ?
#
loop_
_entity_poly.entity_id
_entity_poly.type
_entity_poly.pdbx_seq_one_letter_code
_entity_poly.pdbx_strand_id
1 'polypeptide(L)'
;MLIQDGKLTGSLWSTRDSAQQISEGRIESAHTTGSAIRSGHQSPPVSGCSNLFLSSSKKSHNFESMLEVMGDGFVINSVMGAHTANPTSGDFSVTSSSILRVENGEIIGAVKQAGISGNMAKALQKGVFLGDQVRAQGSYSSGTMYVPNVLLTKGIRVNPV
;
A
#
# COMPACT_ATOMS: atom_id res chain seq x y z
N MET A 1 -13.17 6.57 7.15
CA MET A 1 -12.39 5.38 6.73
C MET A 1 -12.57 5.19 5.23
N LEU A 2 -11.53 4.85 4.48
CA LEU A 2 -11.64 4.66 3.02
C LEU A 2 -11.91 3.20 2.65
N ILE A 3 -11.28 2.29 3.36
CA ILE A 3 -11.43 0.84 3.14
C ILE A 3 -11.65 0.19 4.50
N GLN A 4 -12.66 -0.65 4.61
CA GLN A 4 -12.96 -1.43 5.79
C GLN A 4 -13.25 -2.88 5.39
N ASP A 5 -12.57 -3.82 6.04
CA ASP A 5 -12.71 -5.26 5.76
C ASP A 5 -12.59 -5.61 4.26
N GLY A 6 -11.65 -4.94 3.58
CA GLY A 6 -11.39 -5.12 2.15
C GLY A 6 -12.42 -4.50 1.21
N LYS A 7 -13.39 -3.77 1.72
CA LYS A 7 -14.39 -3.05 0.93
C LYS A 7 -14.14 -1.56 0.94
N LEU A 8 -14.28 -0.91 -0.21
CA LEU A 8 -14.26 0.55 -0.30
C LEU A 8 -15.52 1.11 0.37
N THR A 9 -15.34 1.87 1.44
CA THR A 9 -16.43 2.46 2.25
C THR A 9 -16.48 3.98 2.15
N GLY A 10 -15.49 4.60 1.53
CA GLY A 10 -15.42 6.05 1.37
C GLY A 10 -14.51 6.47 0.24
N SER A 11 -14.61 7.71 -0.13
CA SER A 11 -13.77 8.34 -1.15
C SER A 11 -13.25 9.68 -0.64
N LEU A 12 -12.12 10.12 -1.17
CA LEU A 12 -11.63 11.48 -0.93
C LEU A 12 -12.25 12.39 -1.97
N TRP A 13 -13.18 13.24 -1.55
CA TRP A 13 -13.91 14.11 -2.44
C TRP A 13 -13.69 15.59 -2.11
N SER A 14 -13.34 16.36 -3.15
CA SER A 14 -13.46 17.81 -3.14
C SER A 14 -14.91 18.22 -3.44
N THR A 15 -15.23 19.47 -3.22
CA THR A 15 -16.53 20.03 -3.63
C THR A 15 -16.76 19.85 -5.13
N ARG A 16 -15.71 19.99 -5.95
CA ARG A 16 -15.78 19.82 -7.40
C ARG A 16 -16.08 18.36 -7.77
N ASP A 17 -15.37 17.39 -7.16
CA ASP A 17 -15.61 15.98 -7.42
C ASP A 17 -17.03 15.58 -7.04
N SER A 18 -17.51 16.08 -5.89
CA SER A 18 -18.86 15.85 -5.42
C SER A 18 -19.92 16.42 -6.40
N ALA A 19 -19.72 17.65 -6.90
CA ALA A 19 -20.61 18.25 -7.88
C ALA A 19 -20.65 17.45 -9.19
N GLN A 20 -19.51 16.93 -9.64
CA GLN A 20 -19.43 16.07 -10.81
C GLN A 20 -20.22 14.77 -10.60
N GLN A 21 -20.06 14.12 -9.44
CA GLN A 21 -20.77 12.86 -9.15
C GLN A 21 -22.30 13.05 -9.08
N ILE A 22 -22.77 14.23 -8.59
CA ILE A 22 -24.19 14.60 -8.65
C ILE A 22 -24.64 14.74 -10.10
N SER A 23 -23.88 15.48 -10.92
CA SER A 23 -24.23 15.70 -12.34
C SER A 23 -24.28 14.41 -13.16
N GLU A 24 -23.50 13.38 -12.75
CA GLU A 24 -23.49 12.06 -13.35
C GLU A 24 -24.54 11.10 -12.74
N GLY A 25 -25.35 11.57 -11.79
CA GLY A 25 -26.40 10.78 -11.13
C GLY A 25 -25.89 9.65 -10.24
N ARG A 26 -24.63 9.73 -9.79
CA ARG A 26 -24.00 8.70 -8.96
C ARG A 26 -24.22 8.89 -7.45
N ILE A 27 -24.50 10.11 -7.04
CA ILE A 27 -24.84 10.47 -5.65
C ILE A 27 -25.98 11.48 -5.64
N GLU A 28 -26.80 11.45 -4.59
CA GLU A 28 -27.97 12.33 -4.47
C GLU A 28 -27.66 13.69 -3.83
N SER A 29 -26.63 13.76 -2.99
CA SER A 29 -26.31 14.97 -2.24
C SER A 29 -24.81 15.27 -2.26
N ALA A 30 -24.47 16.57 -2.13
CA ALA A 30 -23.09 17.01 -2.05
C ALA A 30 -22.40 16.46 -0.81
N HIS A 31 -21.21 15.91 -1.01
CA HIS A 31 -20.36 15.33 0.03
C HIS A 31 -18.92 15.77 -0.16
N THR A 32 -18.30 16.31 0.88
CA THR A 32 -16.87 16.61 0.86
C THR A 32 -16.21 16.05 2.10
N THR A 33 -15.03 15.48 1.93
CA THR A 33 -14.22 14.93 3.05
C THR A 33 -13.26 15.97 3.63
N GLY A 34 -13.21 17.18 3.07
CA GLY A 34 -12.24 18.21 3.46
C GLY A 34 -10.78 17.84 3.17
N SER A 35 -10.57 16.80 2.37
CA SER A 35 -9.25 16.25 2.05
C SER A 35 -8.71 16.88 0.78
N ALA A 36 -8.20 18.11 0.89
CA ALA A 36 -7.61 18.81 -0.24
C ALA A 36 -6.11 19.06 -0.03
N ILE A 37 -5.34 18.84 -1.08
CA ILE A 37 -3.91 19.15 -1.14
C ILE A 37 -3.64 20.12 -2.31
N ARG A 38 -2.55 20.88 -2.19
CA ARG A 38 -2.04 21.74 -3.26
C ARG A 38 -0.58 21.44 -3.52
N SER A 39 -0.19 21.32 -4.77
CA SER A 39 1.20 21.20 -5.18
C SER A 39 1.98 22.53 -5.11
N GLY A 40 1.30 23.67 -4.97
CA GLY A 40 1.88 25.00 -4.83
C GLY A 40 0.81 26.06 -4.59
N HIS A 41 1.24 27.29 -4.27
CA HIS A 41 0.32 28.40 -3.95
C HIS A 41 -0.58 28.82 -5.13
N GLN A 42 -0.13 28.61 -6.36
CA GLN A 42 -0.89 28.93 -7.58
C GLN A 42 -1.69 27.74 -8.12
N SER A 43 -1.49 26.54 -7.57
CA SER A 43 -2.21 25.35 -8.02
C SER A 43 -3.60 25.27 -7.41
N PRO A 44 -4.63 24.86 -8.17
CA PRO A 44 -5.94 24.55 -7.60
C PRO A 44 -5.83 23.41 -6.61
N PRO A 45 -6.66 23.38 -5.55
CA PRO A 45 -6.72 22.23 -4.66
C PRO A 45 -7.28 21.01 -5.39
N VAL A 46 -6.70 19.85 -5.11
CA VAL A 46 -7.16 18.55 -5.60
C VAL A 46 -7.41 17.61 -4.43
N SER A 47 -8.27 16.62 -4.62
CA SER A 47 -8.53 15.63 -3.58
C SER A 47 -7.28 14.79 -3.30
N GLY A 48 -6.97 14.62 -2.02
CA GLY A 48 -5.82 13.85 -1.58
C GLY A 48 -5.87 13.55 -0.08
N CYS A 49 -4.98 12.71 0.40
CA CYS A 49 -4.85 12.43 1.83
C CYS A 49 -3.59 13.08 2.40
N SER A 50 -3.68 13.67 3.58
CA SER A 50 -2.53 14.20 4.32
C SER A 50 -1.80 13.10 5.09
N ASN A 51 -2.55 12.15 5.66
CA ASN A 51 -2.02 10.99 6.36
C ASN A 51 -2.84 9.77 6.00
N LEU A 52 -2.16 8.65 5.75
CA LEU A 52 -2.78 7.38 5.45
C LEU A 52 -2.32 6.33 6.47
N PHE A 53 -3.28 5.65 7.11
CA PHE A 53 -3.01 4.59 8.06
C PHE A 53 -3.48 3.26 7.49
N LEU A 54 -2.57 2.29 7.43
CA LEU A 54 -2.90 0.89 7.17
C LEU A 54 -2.92 0.15 8.50
N SER A 55 -4.06 -0.42 8.86
CA SER A 55 -4.22 -1.17 10.11
C SER A 55 -5.09 -2.40 9.89
N SER A 56 -5.05 -3.33 10.84
CA SER A 56 -5.91 -4.51 10.87
C SER A 56 -6.84 -4.44 12.07
N SER A 57 -8.09 -4.85 11.89
CA SER A 57 -9.03 -5.14 13.00
C SER A 57 -8.75 -6.48 13.67
N LYS A 58 -7.92 -7.33 13.04
CA LYS A 58 -7.49 -8.63 13.58
C LYS A 58 -6.20 -8.46 14.40
N LYS A 59 -5.87 -9.50 15.17
CA LYS A 59 -4.60 -9.55 15.91
C LYS A 59 -3.43 -9.33 14.96
N SER A 60 -2.58 -8.36 15.27
CA SER A 60 -1.33 -8.11 14.56
C SER A 60 -0.29 -9.19 14.93
N HIS A 61 0.67 -9.40 14.05
CA HIS A 61 1.74 -10.36 14.22
C HIS A 61 3.04 -9.63 14.56
N ASN A 62 3.84 -10.16 15.47
CA ASN A 62 5.21 -9.71 15.61
C ASN A 62 6.05 -10.20 14.41
N PHE A 63 7.24 -9.65 14.22
CA PHE A 63 8.06 -9.94 13.05
C PHE A 63 8.45 -11.42 12.97
N GLU A 64 8.79 -12.03 14.09
CA GLU A 64 9.18 -13.43 14.19
C GLU A 64 8.03 -14.35 13.78
N SER A 65 6.82 -14.11 14.27
CA SER A 65 5.65 -14.91 13.87
C SER A 65 5.29 -14.73 12.39
N MET A 66 5.61 -13.58 11.80
CA MET A 66 5.44 -13.39 10.36
C MET A 66 6.45 -14.21 9.54
N LEU A 67 7.69 -14.37 10.03
CA LEU A 67 8.69 -15.24 9.40
C LEU A 67 8.27 -16.71 9.49
N GLU A 68 7.76 -17.15 10.63
CA GLU A 68 7.22 -18.52 10.81
C GLU A 68 6.06 -18.81 9.84
N VAL A 69 5.10 -17.87 9.72
CA VAL A 69 3.97 -18.00 8.77
C VAL A 69 4.46 -17.98 7.32
N MET A 70 5.52 -17.22 7.02
CA MET A 70 6.13 -17.18 5.69
C MET A 70 6.74 -18.52 5.32
N GLY A 71 7.43 -19.18 6.24
CA GLY A 71 8.23 -20.36 5.98
C GLY A 71 9.40 -20.05 5.07
N ASP A 72 9.20 -20.13 3.75
CA ASP A 72 10.19 -19.78 2.74
C ASP A 72 9.78 -18.52 1.98
N GLY A 73 10.71 -17.58 1.82
CA GLY A 73 10.41 -16.33 1.15
C GLY A 73 11.51 -15.27 1.22
N PHE A 74 11.08 -14.03 1.20
CA PHE A 74 11.98 -12.88 1.19
C PHE A 74 11.45 -11.74 2.06
N VAL A 75 12.32 -11.14 2.86
CA VAL A 75 12.07 -9.85 3.52
C VAL A 75 12.63 -8.76 2.63
N ILE A 76 11.77 -7.82 2.23
CA ILE A 76 12.11 -6.71 1.34
C ILE A 76 12.03 -5.42 2.14
N ASN A 77 13.15 -4.75 2.33
CA ASN A 77 13.20 -3.52 3.11
C ASN A 77 12.89 -2.27 2.29
N SER A 78 13.27 -2.27 1.02
CA SER A 78 13.02 -1.12 0.13
C SER A 78 12.92 -1.57 -1.32
N VAL A 79 12.22 -0.78 -2.12
CA VAL A 79 12.11 -1.00 -3.56
C VAL A 79 12.42 0.28 -4.32
N MET A 80 12.93 0.13 -5.53
CA MET A 80 13.14 1.20 -6.50
C MET A 80 12.16 1.04 -7.66
N GLY A 81 11.67 2.16 -8.20
CA GLY A 81 10.76 2.14 -9.34
C GLY A 81 9.27 2.02 -8.99
N ALA A 82 8.89 2.15 -7.71
CA ALA A 82 7.47 2.07 -7.31
C ALA A 82 6.56 3.07 -8.04
N HIS A 83 7.08 4.21 -8.47
CA HIS A 83 6.35 5.24 -9.22
C HIS A 83 5.94 4.78 -10.64
N THR A 84 6.51 3.68 -11.15
CA THR A 84 6.17 3.11 -12.46
C THR A 84 5.01 2.12 -12.40
N ALA A 85 4.50 1.81 -11.20
CA ALA A 85 3.34 0.94 -11.03
C ALA A 85 2.10 1.54 -11.73
N ASN A 86 1.30 0.68 -12.33
CA ASN A 86 0.06 1.10 -12.97
C ASN A 86 -1.07 1.22 -11.93
N PRO A 87 -1.53 2.45 -11.59
CA PRO A 87 -2.54 2.63 -10.56
C PRO A 87 -3.92 2.11 -10.96
N THR A 88 -4.18 1.94 -12.26
CA THR A 88 -5.47 1.47 -12.77
C THR A 88 -5.57 -0.06 -12.75
N SER A 89 -4.55 -0.76 -13.24
CA SER A 89 -4.54 -2.24 -13.27
C SER A 89 -4.02 -2.84 -11.97
N GLY A 90 -3.23 -2.10 -11.19
CA GLY A 90 -2.52 -2.58 -10.01
C GLY A 90 -1.26 -3.39 -10.33
N ASP A 91 -0.84 -3.47 -11.59
CA ASP A 91 0.37 -4.18 -11.98
C ASP A 91 1.60 -3.36 -11.66
N PHE A 92 2.64 -4.04 -11.19
CA PHE A 92 3.91 -3.42 -10.89
C PHE A 92 5.09 -4.35 -11.22
N SER A 93 6.23 -3.71 -11.51
CA SER A 93 7.53 -4.35 -11.63
C SER A 93 8.58 -3.40 -11.08
N VAL A 94 9.22 -3.80 -9.99
CA VAL A 94 10.18 -2.98 -9.25
C VAL A 94 11.43 -3.78 -8.96
N THR A 95 12.49 -3.11 -8.55
CA THR A 95 13.76 -3.75 -8.19
C THR A 95 14.08 -3.44 -6.73
N SER A 96 14.74 -4.37 -6.06
CA SER A 96 15.28 -4.16 -4.72
C SER A 96 16.71 -4.67 -4.63
N SER A 97 17.53 -3.96 -3.86
CA SER A 97 18.88 -4.37 -3.43
C SER A 97 18.97 -4.52 -1.91
N SER A 98 17.86 -4.44 -1.20
CA SER A 98 17.79 -4.61 0.25
C SER A 98 16.82 -5.73 0.59
N ILE A 99 17.30 -6.96 0.40
CA ILE A 99 16.49 -8.18 0.46
C ILE A 99 17.20 -9.21 1.35
N LEU A 100 16.45 -9.86 2.20
CA LEU A 100 16.90 -11.00 2.99
C LEU A 100 16.13 -12.25 2.56
N ARG A 101 16.83 -13.36 2.42
CA ARG A 101 16.22 -14.66 2.14
C ARG A 101 15.81 -15.33 3.45
N VAL A 102 14.63 -15.93 3.44
CA VAL A 102 14.07 -16.69 4.55
C VAL A 102 13.87 -18.13 4.12
N GLU A 103 14.32 -19.07 4.93
CA GLU A 103 14.08 -20.51 4.79
C GLU A 103 13.63 -21.08 6.14
N ASN A 104 12.57 -21.88 6.14
CA ASN A 104 11.98 -22.48 7.35
C ASN A 104 11.68 -21.44 8.46
N GLY A 105 11.30 -20.21 8.10
CA GLY A 105 11.03 -19.13 9.05
C GLY A 105 12.26 -18.41 9.60
N GLU A 106 13.47 -18.75 9.12
CA GLU A 106 14.72 -18.12 9.56
C GLU A 106 15.39 -17.32 8.44
N ILE A 107 15.96 -16.16 8.79
CA ILE A 107 16.73 -15.34 7.85
C ILE A 107 18.10 -15.99 7.66
N ILE A 108 18.37 -16.51 6.46
CA ILE A 108 19.62 -17.24 6.14
C ILE A 108 20.67 -16.38 5.46
N GLY A 109 20.34 -15.19 4.97
CA GLY A 109 21.30 -14.30 4.34
C GLY A 109 20.69 -13.19 3.53
N ALA A 110 21.57 -12.37 2.93
CA ALA A 110 21.19 -11.27 2.05
C ALA A 110 21.22 -11.69 0.58
N VAL A 111 20.31 -11.15 -0.21
CA VAL A 111 20.28 -11.26 -1.68
C VAL A 111 20.79 -9.96 -2.27
N LYS A 112 21.71 -10.05 -3.23
CA LYS A 112 22.34 -8.87 -3.83
C LYS A 112 21.32 -7.95 -4.51
N GLN A 113 20.43 -8.54 -5.30
CA GLN A 113 19.39 -7.83 -6.02
C GLN A 113 18.26 -8.80 -6.42
N ALA A 114 17.03 -8.30 -6.52
CA ALA A 114 15.95 -9.05 -7.14
C ALA A 114 14.98 -8.13 -7.87
N GLY A 115 14.40 -8.65 -8.94
CA GLY A 115 13.21 -8.11 -9.55
C GLY A 115 11.96 -8.60 -8.79
N ILE A 116 11.05 -7.69 -8.52
CA ILE A 116 9.80 -7.98 -7.79
C ILE A 116 8.65 -7.53 -8.67
N SER A 117 7.76 -8.44 -9.01
CA SER A 117 6.63 -8.13 -9.88
C SER A 117 5.35 -8.79 -9.40
N GLY A 118 4.23 -8.22 -9.80
CA GLY A 118 2.93 -8.77 -9.43
C GLY A 118 1.79 -7.81 -9.71
N ASN A 119 0.64 -8.15 -9.14
CA ASN A 119 -0.55 -7.31 -9.17
C ASN A 119 -1.02 -7.07 -7.75
N MET A 120 -1.02 -5.79 -7.32
CA MET A 120 -1.32 -5.41 -5.95
C MET A 120 -2.76 -5.77 -5.56
N ALA A 121 -3.73 -5.57 -6.46
CA ALA A 121 -5.13 -5.92 -6.18
C ALA A 121 -5.29 -7.42 -5.92
N LYS A 122 -4.58 -8.28 -6.67
CA LYS A 122 -4.60 -9.74 -6.45
C LYS A 122 -3.85 -10.13 -5.17
N ALA A 123 -2.71 -9.49 -4.89
CA ALA A 123 -1.91 -9.77 -3.69
C ALA A 123 -2.66 -9.44 -2.39
N LEU A 124 -3.49 -8.39 -2.41
CA LEU A 124 -4.26 -7.95 -1.24
C LEU A 124 -5.57 -8.72 -1.02
N GLN A 125 -5.98 -9.59 -1.94
CA GLN A 125 -7.25 -10.34 -1.79
C GLN A 125 -7.20 -11.44 -0.74
N LYS A 126 -6.08 -12.15 -0.64
CA LYS A 126 -5.95 -13.33 0.24
C LYS A 126 -4.51 -13.50 0.73
N GLY A 127 -4.37 -13.97 1.97
CA GLY A 127 -3.06 -14.29 2.54
C GLY A 127 -2.24 -13.05 2.88
N VAL A 128 -2.91 -12.00 3.39
CA VAL A 128 -2.29 -10.78 3.88
C VAL A 128 -2.25 -10.82 5.40
N PHE A 129 -1.06 -10.64 5.97
CA PHE A 129 -0.85 -10.52 7.41
C PHE A 129 -0.20 -9.17 7.69
N LEU A 130 -0.68 -8.47 8.72
CA LEU A 130 -0.15 -7.19 9.14
C LEU A 130 0.63 -7.33 10.44
N GLY A 131 1.78 -6.69 10.48
CA GLY A 131 2.63 -6.64 11.65
C GLY A 131 2.11 -5.66 12.71
N ASP A 132 2.69 -5.74 13.90
CA ASP A 132 2.40 -4.89 15.06
C ASP A 132 3.21 -3.59 15.04
N GLN A 133 4.34 -3.56 14.35
CA GLN A 133 5.21 -2.39 14.26
C GLN A 133 4.84 -1.52 13.07
N VAL A 134 4.36 -0.33 13.35
CA VAL A 134 4.00 0.67 12.34
C VAL A 134 5.17 1.61 12.10
N ARG A 135 5.50 1.84 10.83
CA ARG A 135 6.53 2.79 10.40
C ARG A 135 5.89 3.96 9.66
N ALA A 136 6.34 5.17 9.97
CA ALA A 136 5.98 6.36 9.22
C ALA A 136 6.87 6.47 7.98
N GLN A 137 6.25 6.56 6.81
CA GLN A 137 6.93 6.77 5.54
C GLN A 137 6.41 8.06 4.91
N GLY A 138 7.32 9.00 4.64
CA GLY A 138 6.98 10.24 3.94
C GLY A 138 6.68 9.98 2.46
N SER A 139 5.69 10.68 1.94
CA SER A 139 5.41 10.73 0.51
C SER A 139 5.62 12.17 0.02
N TYR A 140 6.29 12.33 -1.12
CA TYR A 140 6.57 13.64 -1.72
C TYR A 140 5.30 14.43 -2.08
N SER A 141 4.16 13.76 -2.24
CA SER A 141 2.94 14.40 -2.76
C SER A 141 1.71 14.28 -1.86
N SER A 142 1.75 13.49 -0.81
CA SER A 142 0.51 13.07 -0.14
C SER A 142 0.60 12.95 1.40
N GLY A 143 1.62 13.57 2.01
CA GLY A 143 1.78 13.51 3.47
C GLY A 143 2.46 12.23 3.94
N THR A 144 2.11 11.73 5.12
CA THR A 144 2.77 10.60 5.76
C THR A 144 1.90 9.34 5.68
N MET A 145 2.50 8.24 5.26
CA MET A 145 1.89 6.92 5.34
C MET A 145 2.38 6.19 6.58
N TYR A 146 1.46 5.67 7.38
CA TYR A 146 1.72 4.86 8.55
C TYR A 146 1.39 3.41 8.21
N VAL A 147 2.41 2.62 7.93
CA VAL A 147 2.27 1.24 7.44
C VAL A 147 3.00 0.27 8.35
N PRO A 148 2.35 -0.84 8.74
CA PRO A 148 3.02 -1.94 9.43
C PRO A 148 3.86 -2.77 8.45
N ASN A 149 4.64 -3.71 8.97
CA ASN A 149 5.17 -4.78 8.14
C ASN A 149 3.99 -5.54 7.50
N VAL A 150 4.13 -5.90 6.23
CA VAL A 150 3.08 -6.62 5.49
C VAL A 150 3.66 -7.89 4.91
N LEU A 151 3.08 -9.04 5.27
CA LEU A 151 3.36 -10.31 4.63
C LEU A 151 2.30 -10.59 3.56
N LEU A 152 2.76 -10.79 2.34
CA LEU A 152 1.96 -11.17 1.18
C LEU A 152 2.34 -12.59 0.76
N THR A 153 1.42 -13.54 0.87
CA THR A 153 1.70 -14.94 0.56
C THR A 153 1.35 -15.33 -0.87
N LYS A 154 0.72 -14.45 -1.62
CA LYS A 154 0.27 -14.70 -3.01
C LYS A 154 0.33 -13.43 -3.86
N GLY A 155 0.39 -13.61 -5.18
CA GLY A 155 0.27 -12.53 -6.15
C GLY A 155 1.55 -11.73 -6.42
N ILE A 156 2.66 -12.08 -5.74
CA ILE A 156 3.97 -11.45 -5.92
C ILE A 156 4.98 -12.51 -6.37
N ARG A 157 5.85 -12.13 -7.28
CA ARG A 157 7.01 -12.90 -7.71
C ARG A 157 8.28 -12.15 -7.36
N VAL A 158 9.23 -12.86 -6.78
CA VAL A 158 10.58 -12.35 -6.48
C VAL A 158 11.56 -13.18 -7.28
N ASN A 159 12.33 -12.53 -8.15
CA ASN A 159 13.33 -13.14 -9.01
C ASN A 159 14.72 -12.63 -8.61
N PRO A 160 15.46 -13.35 -7.76
CA PRO A 160 16.84 -13.01 -7.40
C PRO A 160 17.74 -13.01 -8.63
N VAL A 161 18.75 -12.10 -8.64
CA VAL A 161 19.77 -11.98 -9.70
C VAL A 161 21.15 -12.29 -9.10
#